data_7c3546248613673b48b8894595c696d6
#
_entry.id   7c3546248613673b48b8894595c696d6
#
_cell.length_a   1.000
_cell.length_b   1.000
_cell.length_c   1.000
_cell.angle_alpha   90.00
_cell.angle_beta   90.00
_cell.angle_gamma   90.00
#
_symmetry.space_group_name_H-M   'P 1'
#
loop_
_entity.id
_entity.type
_entity.pdbx_description
1 polymer ?
#
loop_
_entity_poly.entity_id
_entity_poly.type
_entity_poly.pdbx_seq_one_letter_code
_entity_poly.pdbx_strand_id
1 'polypeptide(L)'
;MSEETMNQNSRSGQLGLPASWPNMKLLPHIARTLSSVFRKLPRDRPLLGLAAGAGFFALASLLRWLFGGMSEGFGPMTFLPAILLAGLYGGIRIGLAVGAVCILVAWVMFFPPYGTFIRATPHIITMGIFVLTAALELSVIRTLNLAINDLSQARERSNTLFRELQHRVANNLQFVAALLMARRKLLKSDRAAADILEAAQERLETMSRVHRRLHDPPSINQPLQSYLQSLCMDLIGASDTPDVRLTVESVPVTLSLNGLMSLSLIVAELVTNSLKHAFQDRADGSISVTITGRSGRYALCVADDGPGLPVDYIRPNKGRLGQSILQSLARQLGGKLVFEPGPGARAKLNFRT
;
A
#
# COMPACT_ATOMS: atom_id res chain seq x y z
N MET A 1 21.41 42.57 23.11
CA MET A 1 22.31 42.27 21.96
C MET A 1 22.67 40.81 22.06
N SER A 2 22.29 39.99 21.07
CA SER A 2 22.68 38.57 20.88
C SER A 2 21.75 37.47 21.48
N GLU A 3 20.55 37.28 20.88
CA GLU A 3 19.82 35.99 20.96
C GLU A 3 18.97 35.73 19.71
N GLU A 4 19.20 36.44 18.59
CA GLU A 4 18.39 36.34 17.36
C GLU A 4 19.09 35.65 16.17
N THR A 5 20.25 35.02 16.36
CA THR A 5 21.02 34.43 15.23
C THR A 5 21.19 32.92 15.24
N MET A 6 20.34 32.16 15.97
CA MET A 6 20.49 30.69 16.04
C MET A 6 19.28 29.87 15.60
N ASN A 7 18.38 30.41 14.76
CA ASN A 7 17.21 29.66 14.27
C ASN A 7 16.96 29.81 12.75
N GLN A 8 18.01 29.80 11.93
CA GLN A 8 17.86 29.85 10.45
C GLN A 8 18.59 28.75 9.69
N ASN A 9 18.92 27.60 10.29
CA ASN A 9 19.66 26.55 9.60
C ASN A 9 19.01 25.16 9.63
N SER A 10 17.69 25.07 9.49
CA SER A 10 16.99 23.77 9.29
C SER A 10 15.95 23.78 8.16
N ARG A 11 16.21 24.56 7.10
CA ARG A 11 15.41 24.48 5.85
C ARG A 11 16.33 24.66 4.66
N SER A 12 16.98 23.60 4.18
CA SER A 12 17.47 23.59 2.80
C SER A 12 18.09 22.26 2.42
N GLY A 13 17.29 21.30 2.10
CA GLY A 13 17.59 20.13 1.26
C GLY A 13 16.79 20.17 -0.03
N GLN A 14 16.38 21.36 -0.51
CA GLN A 14 15.83 21.51 -1.87
C GLN A 14 16.91 22.08 -2.75
N LEU A 15 17.48 21.23 -3.62
CA LEU A 15 18.30 21.63 -4.76
C LEU A 15 17.53 22.71 -5.54
N GLY A 16 18.00 23.97 -5.44
CA GLY A 16 17.49 25.10 -6.20
C GLY A 16 17.78 24.93 -7.69
N LEU A 17 16.84 24.36 -8.43
CA LEU A 17 16.83 24.38 -9.89
C LEU A 17 16.25 25.71 -10.37
N PRO A 18 16.82 26.35 -11.40
CA PRO A 18 16.38 27.66 -11.87
C PRO A 18 14.95 27.60 -12.43
N ALA A 19 14.15 28.59 -12.06
CA ALA A 19 12.69 28.70 -12.34
C ALA A 19 12.33 29.04 -13.80
N SER A 20 13.20 28.81 -14.78
CA SER A 20 13.04 29.28 -16.16
C SER A 20 12.90 28.20 -17.24
N TRP A 21 12.52 26.98 -16.89
CA TRP A 21 12.24 25.94 -17.89
C TRP A 21 10.73 25.76 -18.10
N PRO A 22 10.16 26.18 -19.27
CA PRO A 22 8.71 26.24 -19.48
C PRO A 22 7.99 24.87 -19.54
N ASN A 23 8.69 23.74 -19.57
CA ASN A 23 8.08 22.42 -19.81
C ASN A 23 8.14 21.44 -18.64
N MET A 24 8.46 21.87 -17.41
CA MET A 24 8.60 20.96 -16.26
C MET A 24 7.27 20.40 -15.74
N LYS A 25 6.12 20.95 -16.16
CA LYS A 25 4.80 20.40 -15.80
C LYS A 25 4.41 19.13 -16.58
N LEU A 26 5.06 18.88 -17.72
CA LEU A 26 4.81 17.69 -18.55
C LEU A 26 5.64 16.46 -18.11
N LEU A 27 6.79 16.66 -17.49
CA LEU A 27 7.70 15.59 -17.05
C LEU A 27 7.01 14.56 -16.10
N PRO A 28 6.25 14.96 -15.06
CA PRO A 28 5.59 13.99 -14.18
C PRO A 28 4.44 13.24 -14.87
N HIS A 29 3.78 13.83 -15.87
CA HIS A 29 2.77 13.13 -16.67
C HIS A 29 3.40 12.12 -17.62
N ILE A 30 4.45 12.50 -18.34
CA ILE A 30 5.20 11.59 -19.22
C ILE A 30 5.83 10.47 -18.41
N ALA A 31 6.43 10.76 -17.24
CA ALA A 31 7.01 9.75 -16.36
C ALA A 31 5.94 8.78 -15.80
N ARG A 32 4.74 9.26 -15.44
CA ARG A 32 3.64 8.38 -15.02
C ARG A 32 3.10 7.53 -16.16
N THR A 33 2.93 8.09 -17.33
CA THR A 33 2.48 7.36 -18.52
C THR A 33 3.51 6.31 -18.93
N LEU A 34 4.78 6.68 -19.01
CA LEU A 34 5.88 5.76 -19.27
C LEU A 34 5.95 4.66 -18.19
N SER A 35 5.89 5.03 -16.91
CA SER A 35 5.93 4.03 -15.82
C SER A 35 4.72 3.08 -15.83
N SER A 36 3.55 3.54 -16.26
CA SER A 36 2.36 2.70 -16.39
C SER A 36 2.47 1.74 -17.58
N VAL A 37 3.04 2.20 -18.68
CA VAL A 37 3.35 1.37 -19.87
C VAL A 37 4.43 0.35 -19.53
N PHE A 38 5.55 0.79 -18.93
CA PHE A 38 6.63 -0.11 -18.50
C PHE A 38 6.22 -1.15 -17.46
N ARG A 39 5.22 -0.84 -16.61
CA ARG A 39 4.69 -1.78 -15.60
C ARG A 39 3.82 -2.86 -16.19
N LYS A 40 3.14 -2.59 -17.32
CA LYS A 40 2.26 -3.53 -18.04
C LYS A 40 2.99 -4.35 -19.10
N LEU A 41 4.26 -4.04 -19.37
CA LEU A 41 5.06 -4.76 -20.36
C LEU A 41 5.32 -6.20 -19.89
N PRO A 42 4.85 -7.21 -20.63
CA PRO A 42 5.16 -8.60 -20.32
C PRO A 42 6.65 -8.80 -20.57
N ARG A 43 7.41 -8.99 -19.50
CA ARG A 43 8.84 -9.29 -19.52
C ARG A 43 9.03 -10.79 -19.75
N ASP A 44 10.12 -11.15 -20.41
CA ASP A 44 10.49 -12.53 -20.73
C ASP A 44 9.53 -13.27 -21.68
N ARG A 45 8.97 -12.55 -22.65
CA ARG A 45 8.29 -13.18 -23.80
C ARG A 45 9.18 -13.16 -25.03
N PRO A 46 9.98 -14.19 -25.25
CA PRO A 46 10.98 -14.22 -26.35
C PRO A 46 10.36 -13.99 -27.72
N LEU A 47 9.17 -14.52 -27.95
CA LEU A 47 8.44 -14.34 -29.22
C LEU A 47 8.01 -12.90 -29.47
N LEU A 48 7.56 -12.18 -28.41
CA LEU A 48 7.19 -10.77 -28.50
C LEU A 48 8.42 -9.87 -28.74
N GLY A 49 9.52 -10.15 -28.06
CA GLY A 49 10.79 -9.46 -28.28
C GLY A 49 11.32 -9.64 -29.69
N LEU A 50 11.25 -10.87 -30.21
CA LEU A 50 11.68 -11.19 -31.55
C LEU A 50 10.77 -10.53 -32.61
N ALA A 51 9.45 -10.55 -32.41
CA ALA A 51 8.50 -9.89 -33.31
C ALA A 51 8.66 -8.37 -33.32
N ALA A 52 8.84 -7.74 -32.14
CA ALA A 52 9.11 -6.32 -32.04
C ALA A 52 10.45 -5.93 -32.68
N GLY A 53 11.51 -6.68 -32.39
CA GLY A 53 12.81 -6.49 -33.02
C GLY A 53 12.77 -6.62 -34.55
N ALA A 54 12.11 -7.67 -35.06
CA ALA A 54 11.95 -7.91 -36.51
C ALA A 54 11.09 -6.81 -37.17
N GLY A 55 10.01 -6.37 -36.52
CA GLY A 55 9.15 -5.29 -37.02
C GLY A 55 9.89 -3.96 -37.15
N PHE A 56 10.63 -3.56 -36.09
CA PHE A 56 11.44 -2.34 -36.15
C PHE A 56 12.63 -2.44 -37.07
N PHE A 57 13.25 -3.64 -37.21
CA PHE A 57 14.28 -3.89 -38.20
C PHE A 57 13.74 -3.70 -39.61
N ALA A 58 12.58 -4.28 -39.93
CA ALA A 58 11.91 -4.13 -41.21
C ALA A 58 11.53 -2.67 -41.50
N LEU A 59 11.00 -1.95 -40.48
CA LEU A 59 10.67 -0.54 -40.59
C LEU A 59 11.91 0.31 -40.84
N ALA A 60 12.99 0.10 -40.09
CA ALA A 60 14.25 0.81 -40.28
C ALA A 60 14.84 0.56 -41.69
N SER A 61 14.77 -0.69 -42.17
CA SER A 61 15.23 -1.06 -43.51
C SER A 61 14.37 -0.39 -44.60
N LEU A 62 13.05 -0.37 -44.43
CA LEU A 62 12.11 0.27 -45.35
C LEU A 62 12.32 1.79 -45.41
N LEU A 63 12.41 2.47 -44.26
CA LEU A 63 12.68 3.91 -44.18
C LEU A 63 13.99 4.25 -44.90
N ARG A 64 15.02 3.44 -44.69
CA ARG A 64 16.28 3.65 -45.38
C ARG A 64 16.19 3.41 -46.90
N TRP A 65 15.42 2.42 -47.36
CA TRP A 65 15.20 2.20 -48.79
C TRP A 65 14.48 3.39 -49.43
N LEU A 66 13.51 3.99 -48.71
CA LEU A 66 12.78 5.18 -49.16
C LEU A 66 13.64 6.45 -49.20
N PHE A 67 14.51 6.62 -48.20
CA PHE A 67 15.35 7.86 -48.04
C PHE A 67 16.83 7.64 -48.40
N GLY A 68 17.17 6.56 -49.06
CA GLY A 68 18.50 5.99 -49.21
C GLY A 68 19.56 6.79 -49.95
N GLY A 69 19.28 8.06 -50.31
CA GLY A 69 20.28 8.97 -50.89
C GLY A 69 20.78 10.09 -49.97
N MET A 70 20.23 10.23 -48.75
CA MET A 70 20.41 11.48 -47.96
C MET A 70 21.34 11.39 -46.74
N SER A 71 21.90 10.21 -46.39
CA SER A 71 22.69 10.11 -45.17
C SER A 71 23.82 9.09 -45.23
N GLU A 72 24.93 9.43 -45.83
CA GLU A 72 26.19 8.71 -45.65
C GLU A 72 26.65 8.88 -44.20
N GLY A 73 26.77 7.77 -43.44
CA GLY A 73 27.33 7.74 -42.07
C GLY A 73 26.40 7.40 -40.92
N PHE A 74 25.12 7.76 -40.96
CA PHE A 74 24.14 7.44 -39.86
C PHE A 74 23.38 6.11 -40.04
N GLY A 75 23.66 5.37 -41.10
CA GLY A 75 22.93 4.19 -41.49
C GLY A 75 22.70 3.10 -40.40
N PRO A 76 23.74 2.67 -39.69
CA PRO A 76 23.60 1.63 -38.67
C PRO A 76 22.77 2.07 -37.44
N MET A 77 22.79 3.36 -37.08
CA MET A 77 22.10 3.89 -35.89
C MET A 77 20.58 3.71 -35.95
N THR A 78 19.99 3.58 -37.15
CA THR A 78 18.55 3.33 -37.33
C THR A 78 18.08 2.00 -36.77
N PHE A 79 19.02 1.05 -36.50
CA PHE A 79 18.71 -0.26 -35.93
C PHE A 79 18.72 -0.29 -34.39
N LEU A 80 19.20 0.76 -33.70
CA LEU A 80 19.21 0.82 -32.23
C LEU A 80 17.83 0.61 -31.62
N PRO A 81 16.73 1.20 -32.12
CA PRO A 81 15.40 0.94 -31.58
C PRO A 81 14.97 -0.54 -31.70
N ALA A 82 15.41 -1.26 -32.73
CA ALA A 82 15.11 -2.68 -32.88
C ALA A 82 15.83 -3.51 -31.81
N ILE A 83 17.10 -3.19 -31.52
CA ILE A 83 17.90 -3.84 -30.48
C ILE A 83 17.30 -3.53 -29.08
N LEU A 84 16.93 -2.26 -28.84
CA LEU A 84 16.30 -1.81 -27.61
C LEU A 84 15.03 -2.60 -27.31
N LEU A 85 14.10 -2.65 -28.26
CA LEU A 85 12.81 -3.29 -28.07
C LEU A 85 12.94 -4.81 -27.97
N ALA A 86 13.82 -5.41 -28.78
CA ALA A 86 14.13 -6.83 -28.66
C ALA A 86 14.68 -7.18 -27.27
N GLY A 87 15.60 -6.36 -26.74
CA GLY A 87 16.16 -6.54 -25.40
C GLY A 87 15.18 -6.28 -24.27
N LEU A 88 14.31 -5.29 -24.44
CA LEU A 88 13.33 -4.90 -23.42
C LEU A 88 12.20 -5.95 -23.25
N TYR A 89 11.69 -6.49 -24.37
CA TYR A 89 10.59 -7.45 -24.38
C TYR A 89 11.05 -8.92 -24.32
N GLY A 90 12.15 -9.21 -25.02
CA GLY A 90 12.66 -10.58 -25.17
C GLY A 90 13.81 -10.94 -24.23
N GLY A 91 14.25 -9.96 -23.44
CA GLY A 91 15.41 -10.12 -22.58
C GLY A 91 16.75 -10.03 -23.30
N ILE A 92 17.84 -10.10 -22.53
CA ILE A 92 19.20 -9.85 -23.02
C ILE A 92 19.60 -10.81 -24.15
N ARG A 93 19.17 -12.06 -24.12
CA ARG A 93 19.51 -13.07 -25.13
C ARG A 93 18.95 -12.74 -26.52
N ILE A 94 17.70 -12.30 -26.55
CA ILE A 94 17.02 -11.89 -27.79
C ILE A 94 17.59 -10.56 -28.29
N GLY A 95 17.85 -9.61 -27.38
CA GLY A 95 18.50 -8.35 -27.73
C GLY A 95 19.89 -8.55 -28.37
N LEU A 96 20.70 -9.46 -27.82
CA LEU A 96 21.98 -9.85 -28.41
C LEU A 96 21.84 -10.52 -29.80
N ALA A 97 20.89 -11.42 -29.97
CA ALA A 97 20.63 -12.08 -31.23
C ALA A 97 20.22 -11.10 -32.34
N VAL A 98 19.26 -10.20 -32.03
CA VAL A 98 18.82 -9.14 -32.96
C VAL A 98 19.95 -8.17 -33.23
N GLY A 99 20.72 -7.79 -32.20
CA GLY A 99 21.90 -6.93 -32.35
C GLY A 99 22.94 -7.52 -33.29
N ALA A 100 23.24 -8.81 -33.17
CA ALA A 100 24.18 -9.51 -34.07
C ALA A 100 23.70 -9.48 -35.52
N VAL A 101 22.40 -9.72 -35.75
CA VAL A 101 21.79 -9.63 -37.09
C VAL A 101 21.88 -8.19 -37.63
N CYS A 102 21.55 -7.18 -36.80
CA CYS A 102 21.64 -5.78 -37.20
C CYS A 102 23.08 -5.38 -37.58
N ILE A 103 24.08 -5.84 -36.82
CA ILE A 103 25.49 -5.59 -37.09
C ILE A 103 25.90 -6.20 -38.42
N LEU A 104 25.52 -7.49 -38.66
CA LEU A 104 25.86 -8.18 -39.87
C LEU A 104 25.24 -7.50 -41.10
N VAL A 105 23.95 -7.19 -41.05
CA VAL A 105 23.23 -6.54 -42.16
C VAL A 105 23.78 -5.14 -42.39
N ALA A 106 24.05 -4.38 -41.33
CA ALA A 106 24.67 -3.05 -41.45
C ALA A 106 26.04 -3.13 -42.14
N TRP A 107 26.86 -4.11 -41.75
CA TRP A 107 28.20 -4.27 -42.31
C TRP A 107 28.15 -4.61 -43.80
N VAL A 108 27.28 -5.49 -44.23
CA VAL A 108 27.25 -5.97 -45.62
C VAL A 108 26.49 -5.03 -46.55
N MET A 109 25.40 -4.43 -46.10
CA MET A 109 24.46 -3.72 -46.97
C MET A 109 24.55 -2.19 -46.93
N PHE A 110 25.15 -1.59 -45.87
CA PHE A 110 25.07 -0.14 -45.70
C PHE A 110 26.37 0.63 -46.01
N PHE A 111 27.46 -0.09 -46.25
CA PHE A 111 28.72 0.56 -46.59
C PHE A 111 29.24 0.12 -47.98
N PRO A 112 29.66 1.05 -48.83
CA PRO A 112 30.30 0.70 -50.09
C PRO A 112 31.74 0.15 -49.88
N PRO A 113 32.24 -0.73 -50.74
CA PRO A 113 31.53 -1.43 -51.81
C PRO A 113 30.57 -2.49 -51.27
N TYR A 114 29.30 -2.45 -51.69
CA TYR A 114 28.24 -3.33 -51.17
C TYR A 114 28.53 -4.79 -51.43
N GLY A 115 28.09 -5.66 -50.50
CA GLY A 115 28.27 -7.11 -50.62
C GLY A 115 29.68 -7.63 -50.32
N THR A 116 30.62 -6.78 -49.90
CA THR A 116 32.00 -7.17 -49.53
C THR A 116 32.25 -7.02 -48.04
N PHE A 117 33.31 -7.67 -47.53
CA PHE A 117 33.75 -7.52 -46.13
C PHE A 117 34.89 -6.50 -45.98
N ILE A 118 35.52 -6.04 -47.04
CA ILE A 118 36.61 -5.07 -47.04
C ILE A 118 36.03 -3.67 -46.98
N ARG A 119 36.48 -2.85 -46.01
CA ARG A 119 35.91 -1.54 -45.73
C ARG A 119 37.03 -0.46 -45.53
N ALA A 120 36.70 0.77 -45.89
CA ALA A 120 37.52 1.90 -45.58
C ALA A 120 37.49 2.27 -44.08
N THR A 121 38.55 2.85 -43.59
CA THR A 121 38.71 3.21 -42.17
C THR A 121 37.50 3.97 -41.56
N PRO A 122 36.87 4.97 -42.24
CA PRO A 122 35.72 5.68 -41.70
C PRO A 122 34.53 4.76 -41.40
N HIS A 123 34.29 3.72 -42.22
CA HIS A 123 33.20 2.77 -42.04
C HIS A 123 33.48 1.86 -40.84
N ILE A 124 34.75 1.51 -40.59
CA ILE A 124 35.14 0.72 -39.39
C ILE A 124 34.87 1.52 -38.13
N ILE A 125 35.21 2.83 -38.11
CA ILE A 125 34.96 3.72 -36.99
C ILE A 125 33.44 3.85 -36.68
N THR A 126 32.62 4.08 -37.73
CA THR A 126 31.18 4.21 -37.61
C THR A 126 30.56 2.89 -37.06
N MET A 127 31.02 1.75 -37.55
CA MET A 127 30.56 0.46 -37.03
C MET A 127 31.00 0.21 -35.58
N GLY A 128 32.23 0.64 -35.23
CA GLY A 128 32.73 0.58 -33.86
C GLY A 128 31.84 1.38 -32.89
N ILE A 129 31.46 2.60 -33.29
CA ILE A 129 30.53 3.43 -32.50
C ILE A 129 29.16 2.77 -32.38
N PHE A 130 28.63 2.20 -33.47
CA PHE A 130 27.36 1.49 -33.45
C PHE A 130 27.38 0.29 -32.48
N VAL A 131 28.41 -0.55 -32.57
CA VAL A 131 28.57 -1.71 -31.67
C VAL A 131 28.69 -1.27 -30.20
N LEU A 132 29.49 -0.22 -29.95
CA LEU A 132 29.65 0.34 -28.61
C LEU A 132 28.31 0.87 -28.06
N THR A 133 27.54 1.59 -28.88
CA THR A 133 26.25 2.13 -28.49
C THR A 133 25.24 1.01 -28.21
N ALA A 134 25.18 -0.02 -29.09
CA ALA A 134 24.32 -1.18 -28.87
C ALA A 134 24.71 -1.97 -27.62
N ALA A 135 26.01 -2.13 -27.36
CA ALA A 135 26.49 -2.80 -26.12
C ALA A 135 26.12 -1.99 -24.86
N LEU A 136 26.27 -0.67 -24.90
CA LEU A 136 25.86 0.22 -23.81
C LEU A 136 24.36 0.12 -23.57
N GLU A 137 23.55 0.16 -24.63
CA GLU A 137 22.09 0.04 -24.56
C GLU A 137 21.66 -1.28 -23.90
N LEU A 138 22.21 -2.41 -24.33
CA LEU A 138 21.95 -3.73 -23.76
C LEU A 138 22.45 -3.83 -22.31
N SER A 139 23.58 -3.20 -21.97
CA SER A 139 24.09 -3.15 -20.60
C SER A 139 23.15 -2.39 -19.68
N VAL A 140 22.63 -1.24 -20.13
CA VAL A 140 21.63 -0.45 -19.36
C VAL A 140 20.36 -1.27 -19.14
N ILE A 141 19.84 -1.94 -20.19
CA ILE A 141 18.65 -2.81 -20.06
C ILE A 141 18.90 -3.91 -19.02
N ARG A 142 20.06 -4.57 -19.09
CA ARG A 142 20.44 -5.63 -18.14
C ARG A 142 20.47 -5.12 -16.70
N THR A 143 21.17 -3.99 -16.48
CA THR A 143 21.28 -3.40 -15.14
C THR A 143 19.93 -2.97 -14.59
N LEU A 144 19.09 -2.37 -15.44
CA LEU A 144 17.74 -1.99 -15.06
C LEU A 144 16.87 -3.20 -14.67
N ASN A 145 16.93 -4.28 -15.45
CA ASN A 145 16.19 -5.51 -15.13
C ASN A 145 16.67 -6.16 -13.83
N LEU A 146 17.98 -6.19 -13.59
CA LEU A 146 18.54 -6.69 -12.32
C LEU A 146 18.05 -5.82 -11.14
N ALA A 147 18.14 -4.50 -11.23
CA ALA A 147 17.69 -3.59 -10.18
C ALA A 147 16.18 -3.73 -9.88
N ILE A 148 15.35 -3.91 -10.91
CA ILE A 148 13.91 -4.12 -10.72
C ILE A 148 13.64 -5.46 -10.04
N ASN A 149 14.34 -6.52 -10.41
CA ASN A 149 14.19 -7.84 -9.79
C ASN A 149 14.63 -7.81 -8.32
N ASP A 150 15.75 -7.18 -8.01
CA ASP A 150 16.25 -7.01 -6.64
C ASP A 150 15.25 -6.22 -5.79
N LEU A 151 14.69 -5.12 -6.34
CA LEU A 151 13.68 -4.32 -5.65
C LEU A 151 12.39 -5.12 -5.39
N SER A 152 11.96 -5.92 -6.37
CA SER A 152 10.76 -6.76 -6.22
C SER A 152 10.95 -7.84 -5.15
N GLN A 153 12.12 -8.48 -5.13
CA GLN A 153 12.47 -9.47 -4.11
C GLN A 153 12.60 -8.84 -2.71
N ALA A 154 13.24 -7.67 -2.60
CA ALA A 154 13.35 -6.95 -1.33
C ALA A 154 11.96 -6.57 -0.79
N ARG A 155 11.06 -6.13 -1.66
CA ARG A 155 9.67 -5.83 -1.31
C ARG A 155 8.90 -7.06 -0.83
N GLU A 156 9.08 -8.19 -1.50
CA GLU A 156 8.42 -9.45 -1.13
C GLU A 156 8.93 -9.99 0.21
N ARG A 157 10.25 -9.92 0.44
CA ARG A 157 10.85 -10.26 1.75
C ARG A 157 10.34 -9.35 2.85
N SER A 158 10.28 -8.03 2.61
CA SER A 158 9.74 -7.07 3.57
C SER A 158 8.27 -7.38 3.92
N ASN A 159 7.44 -7.69 2.92
CA ASN A 159 6.04 -8.06 3.13
C ASN A 159 5.91 -9.37 3.95
N THR A 160 6.77 -10.34 3.70
CA THR A 160 6.77 -11.62 4.42
C THR A 160 7.18 -11.41 5.89
N LEU A 161 8.26 -10.66 6.14
CA LEU A 161 8.70 -10.33 7.50
C LEU A 161 7.63 -9.52 8.25
N PHE A 162 6.98 -8.58 7.57
CA PHE A 162 5.90 -7.80 8.17
C PHE A 162 4.73 -8.68 8.60
N ARG A 163 4.29 -9.64 7.78
CA ARG A 163 3.26 -10.62 8.14
C ARG A 163 3.68 -11.47 9.34
N GLU A 164 4.91 -11.95 9.35
CA GLU A 164 5.43 -12.76 10.46
C GLU A 164 5.45 -11.98 11.77
N LEU A 165 5.92 -10.73 11.76
CA LEU A 165 5.88 -9.86 12.94
C LEU A 165 4.46 -9.67 13.45
N GLN A 166 3.50 -9.51 12.56
CA GLN A 166 2.10 -9.35 12.93
C GLN A 166 1.50 -10.60 13.56
N HIS A 167 1.80 -11.77 13.00
CA HIS A 167 1.41 -13.04 13.61
C HIS A 167 2.00 -13.22 15.00
N ARG A 168 3.27 -12.81 15.19
CA ARG A 168 3.93 -12.84 16.50
C ARG A 168 3.28 -11.88 17.49
N VAL A 169 2.90 -10.66 17.07
CA VAL A 169 2.18 -9.70 17.93
C VAL A 169 0.84 -10.28 18.38
N ALA A 170 0.04 -10.84 17.46
CA ALA A 170 -1.22 -11.48 17.80
C ALA A 170 -1.05 -12.65 18.78
N ASN A 171 -0.03 -13.50 18.56
CA ASN A 171 0.29 -14.62 19.45
C ASN A 171 0.74 -14.13 20.83
N ASN A 172 1.55 -13.07 20.91
CA ASN A 172 1.98 -12.50 22.18
C ASN A 172 0.80 -11.91 22.98
N LEU A 173 -0.15 -11.25 22.29
CA LEU A 173 -1.38 -10.77 22.94
C LEU A 173 -2.20 -11.91 23.52
N GLN A 174 -2.33 -13.03 22.78
CA GLN A 174 -3.02 -14.23 23.28
C GLN A 174 -2.28 -14.87 24.45
N PHE A 175 -0.96 -14.93 24.41
CA PHE A 175 -0.17 -15.45 25.52
C PHE A 175 -0.34 -14.61 26.79
N VAL A 176 -0.32 -13.27 26.67
CA VAL A 176 -0.58 -12.39 27.82
C VAL A 176 -1.99 -12.56 28.35
N ALA A 177 -3.00 -12.71 27.49
CA ALA A 177 -4.37 -12.99 27.88
C ALA A 177 -4.48 -14.32 28.68
N ALA A 178 -3.79 -15.36 28.20
CA ALA A 178 -3.75 -16.67 28.92
C ALA A 178 -3.06 -16.58 30.29
N LEU A 179 -1.99 -15.77 30.42
CA LEU A 179 -1.32 -15.51 31.70
C LEU A 179 -2.26 -14.78 32.69
N LEU A 180 -3.04 -13.81 32.21
CA LEU A 180 -4.03 -13.11 33.05
C LEU A 180 -5.11 -14.06 33.52
N MET A 181 -5.60 -14.94 32.64
CA MET A 181 -6.56 -16.01 32.99
C MET A 181 -6.01 -16.94 34.08
N ALA A 182 -4.76 -17.37 33.94
CA ALA A 182 -4.13 -18.23 34.96
C ALA A 182 -3.99 -17.52 36.31
N ARG A 183 -3.62 -16.25 36.32
CA ARG A 183 -3.52 -15.41 37.54
C ARG A 183 -4.89 -15.18 38.20
N ARG A 184 -5.94 -14.94 37.41
CA ARG A 184 -7.31 -14.80 37.91
C ARG A 184 -7.77 -16.02 38.72
N LYS A 185 -7.45 -17.25 38.26
CA LYS A 185 -7.81 -18.48 38.98
C LYS A 185 -7.14 -18.57 40.34
N LEU A 186 -6.01 -17.91 40.59
CA LEU A 186 -5.31 -17.89 41.86
C LEU A 186 -5.90 -16.85 42.86
N LEU A 187 -6.62 -15.84 42.35
CA LEU A 187 -7.17 -14.75 43.16
C LEU A 187 -8.63 -14.99 43.59
N LYS A 188 -8.96 -16.25 43.92
CA LYS A 188 -10.33 -16.65 44.33
C LYS A 188 -10.88 -15.91 45.56
N SER A 189 -10.03 -15.31 46.38
CA SER A 189 -10.40 -14.58 47.60
C SER A 189 -10.62 -13.08 47.41
N ASP A 190 -10.10 -12.50 46.30
CA ASP A 190 -10.26 -11.08 45.98
C ASP A 190 -11.07 -10.91 44.69
N ARG A 191 -12.39 -10.78 44.85
CA ARG A 191 -13.35 -10.67 43.74
C ARG A 191 -13.09 -9.43 42.88
N ALA A 192 -12.72 -8.30 43.50
CA ALA A 192 -12.43 -7.07 42.78
C ALA A 192 -11.19 -7.18 41.88
N ALA A 193 -10.13 -7.83 42.38
CA ALA A 193 -8.94 -8.10 41.57
C ALA A 193 -9.22 -9.09 40.45
N ALA A 194 -10.05 -10.09 40.68
CA ALA A 194 -10.46 -11.07 39.66
C ALA A 194 -11.25 -10.40 38.53
N ASP A 195 -12.19 -9.52 38.83
CA ASP A 195 -12.99 -8.77 37.85
C ASP A 195 -12.13 -7.84 36.99
N ILE A 196 -11.12 -7.18 37.57
CA ILE A 196 -10.16 -6.34 36.84
C ILE A 196 -9.34 -7.18 35.85
N LEU A 197 -8.88 -8.37 36.27
CA LEU A 197 -8.12 -9.27 35.40
C LEU A 197 -8.96 -9.82 34.25
N GLU A 198 -10.24 -10.13 34.52
CA GLU A 198 -11.19 -10.59 33.51
C GLU A 198 -11.41 -9.52 32.43
N ALA A 199 -11.68 -8.28 32.84
CA ALA A 199 -11.84 -7.17 31.94
C ALA A 199 -10.56 -6.89 31.11
N ALA A 200 -9.37 -7.06 31.70
CA ALA A 200 -8.10 -6.92 30.97
C ALA A 200 -7.90 -8.03 29.96
N GLN A 201 -8.22 -9.27 30.29
CA GLN A 201 -8.12 -10.44 29.41
C GLN A 201 -9.02 -10.27 28.18
N GLU A 202 -10.29 -9.96 28.36
CA GLU A 202 -11.26 -9.77 27.28
C GLU A 202 -10.83 -8.68 26.30
N ARG A 203 -10.22 -7.60 26.81
CA ARG A 203 -9.67 -6.55 25.95
C ARG A 203 -8.50 -7.02 25.13
N LEU A 204 -7.59 -7.80 25.70
CA LEU A 204 -6.47 -8.36 24.96
C LEU A 204 -6.96 -9.33 23.86
N GLU A 205 -7.99 -10.09 24.10
CA GLU A 205 -8.61 -10.97 23.11
C GLU A 205 -9.27 -10.16 22.00
N THR A 206 -9.98 -9.09 22.32
CA THR A 206 -10.57 -8.16 21.35
C THR A 206 -9.49 -7.48 20.53
N MET A 207 -8.42 -7.01 21.16
CA MET A 207 -7.26 -6.39 20.49
C MET A 207 -6.57 -7.39 19.54
N SER A 208 -6.41 -8.64 19.95
CA SER A 208 -5.86 -9.70 19.11
C SER A 208 -6.75 -10.00 17.89
N ARG A 209 -8.09 -10.02 18.05
CA ARG A 209 -9.05 -10.18 16.93
C ARG A 209 -8.96 -9.01 15.93
N VAL A 210 -9.01 -7.77 16.42
CA VAL A 210 -8.89 -6.57 15.57
C VAL A 210 -7.54 -6.56 14.85
N HIS A 211 -6.45 -6.85 15.56
CA HIS A 211 -5.11 -6.88 14.98
C HIS A 211 -4.99 -7.91 13.86
N ARG A 212 -5.47 -9.14 14.06
CA ARG A 212 -5.45 -10.17 13.01
C ARG A 212 -6.25 -9.74 11.79
N ARG A 213 -7.43 -9.18 11.99
CA ARG A 213 -8.32 -8.78 10.89
C ARG A 213 -7.78 -7.62 10.06
N LEU A 214 -7.13 -6.65 10.68
CA LEU A 214 -6.50 -5.52 10.00
C LEU A 214 -5.37 -5.93 9.04
N HIS A 215 -4.79 -7.09 9.29
CA HIS A 215 -3.65 -7.59 8.53
C HIS A 215 -3.97 -8.75 7.59
N ASP A 216 -5.24 -9.13 7.52
CA ASP A 216 -5.72 -10.10 6.53
C ASP A 216 -5.79 -9.41 5.15
N PRO A 217 -5.10 -9.97 4.10
CA PRO A 217 -5.01 -9.34 2.77
C PRO A 217 -6.34 -8.94 2.14
N PRO A 218 -7.45 -9.68 2.30
CA PRO A 218 -8.76 -9.26 1.84
C PRO A 218 -9.27 -7.98 2.53
N SER A 219 -8.86 -7.70 3.76
CA SER A 219 -9.40 -6.61 4.58
C SER A 219 -8.82 -5.24 4.26
N ILE A 220 -7.59 -5.17 3.73
CA ILE A 220 -6.84 -3.91 3.50
C ILE A 220 -7.44 -3.09 2.34
N ASN A 221 -8.09 -3.74 1.38
CA ASN A 221 -8.65 -3.09 0.18
C ASN A 221 -10.18 -2.98 0.21
N GLN A 222 -10.83 -3.32 1.33
CA GLN A 222 -12.27 -3.23 1.46
C GLN A 222 -12.73 -1.81 1.84
N PRO A 223 -13.95 -1.40 1.42
CA PRO A 223 -14.60 -0.21 1.97
C PRO A 223 -14.70 -0.32 3.49
N LEU A 224 -14.54 0.81 4.20
CA LEU A 224 -14.60 0.85 5.67
C LEU A 224 -15.90 0.25 6.21
N GLN A 225 -17.01 0.47 5.54
CA GLN A 225 -18.31 -0.11 5.88
C GLN A 225 -18.25 -1.65 5.94
N SER A 226 -17.78 -2.28 4.87
CA SER A 226 -17.69 -3.76 4.79
C SER A 226 -16.74 -4.33 5.84
N TYR A 227 -15.64 -3.63 6.10
CA TYR A 227 -14.67 -3.99 7.13
C TYR A 227 -15.32 -3.96 8.53
N LEU A 228 -15.98 -2.85 8.90
CA LEU A 228 -16.64 -2.70 10.20
C LEU A 228 -17.82 -3.67 10.37
N GLN A 229 -18.60 -3.88 9.31
CA GLN A 229 -19.68 -4.85 9.31
C GLN A 229 -19.18 -6.25 9.64
N SER A 230 -18.13 -6.68 8.95
CA SER A 230 -17.54 -8.00 9.21
C SER A 230 -16.93 -8.10 10.61
N LEU A 231 -16.27 -7.02 11.12
CA LEU A 231 -15.74 -7.00 12.49
C LEU A 231 -16.84 -7.16 13.53
N CYS A 232 -17.93 -6.41 13.39
CA CYS A 232 -19.05 -6.47 14.33
C CYS A 232 -19.79 -7.82 14.26
N MET A 233 -19.95 -8.42 13.07
CA MET A 233 -20.53 -9.74 12.92
C MET A 233 -19.71 -10.84 13.63
N ASP A 234 -18.37 -10.76 13.56
CA ASP A 234 -17.51 -11.69 14.29
C ASP A 234 -17.66 -11.55 15.82
N LEU A 235 -17.86 -10.32 16.31
CA LEU A 235 -18.07 -10.05 17.73
C LEU A 235 -19.43 -10.60 18.20
N ILE A 236 -20.48 -10.41 17.40
CA ILE A 236 -21.81 -10.92 17.67
C ILE A 236 -21.80 -12.46 17.64
N GLY A 237 -21.18 -13.07 16.62
CA GLY A 237 -21.07 -14.53 16.50
C GLY A 237 -20.24 -15.20 17.59
N ALA A 238 -19.36 -14.44 18.27
CA ALA A 238 -18.59 -14.92 19.42
C ALA A 238 -19.30 -14.70 20.77
N SER A 239 -20.45 -14.03 20.78
CA SER A 239 -21.26 -13.80 21.98
C SER A 239 -22.38 -14.83 22.07
N ASP A 240 -22.79 -15.18 23.29
CA ASP A 240 -23.92 -16.04 23.55
C ASP A 240 -25.30 -15.34 23.39
N THR A 241 -25.31 -14.15 22.78
CA THR A 241 -26.49 -13.30 22.59
C THR A 241 -27.16 -13.68 21.27
N PRO A 242 -28.37 -14.29 21.28
CA PRO A 242 -29.08 -14.61 20.04
C PRO A 242 -29.71 -13.35 19.41
N ASP A 243 -29.86 -13.37 18.09
CA ASP A 243 -30.62 -12.43 17.25
C ASP A 243 -30.43 -10.92 17.43
N VAL A 244 -29.15 -10.48 17.52
CA VAL A 244 -28.84 -9.05 17.44
C VAL A 244 -28.75 -8.59 15.99
N ARG A 245 -29.64 -7.66 15.61
CA ARG A 245 -29.61 -7.03 14.29
C ARG A 245 -28.52 -5.97 14.23
N LEU A 246 -27.59 -6.12 13.29
CA LEU A 246 -26.52 -5.16 13.05
C LEU A 246 -26.80 -4.30 11.82
N THR A 247 -26.68 -2.99 11.97
CA THR A 247 -26.68 -2.03 10.85
C THR A 247 -25.36 -1.27 10.86
N VAL A 248 -24.65 -1.29 9.74
CA VAL A 248 -23.39 -0.53 9.57
C VAL A 248 -23.49 0.35 8.34
N GLU A 249 -23.35 1.64 8.53
CA GLU A 249 -23.36 2.65 7.47
C GLU A 249 -22.11 3.54 7.58
N SER A 250 -21.42 3.73 6.48
CA SER A 250 -20.23 4.57 6.46
C SER A 250 -20.10 5.33 5.14
N VAL A 251 -19.83 6.62 5.24
CA VAL A 251 -19.30 7.38 4.10
C VAL A 251 -17.86 6.91 3.80
N PRO A 252 -17.35 7.10 2.57
CA PRO A 252 -15.97 6.81 2.25
C PRO A 252 -15.01 7.62 3.13
N VAL A 253 -14.14 6.94 3.86
CA VAL A 253 -13.11 7.53 4.75
C VAL A 253 -11.78 6.85 4.48
N THR A 254 -10.74 7.65 4.28
CA THR A 254 -9.36 7.15 4.21
C THR A 254 -8.67 7.36 5.54
N LEU A 255 -8.28 6.29 6.20
CA LEU A 255 -7.58 6.29 7.48
C LEU A 255 -6.16 5.75 7.31
N SER A 256 -5.23 6.25 8.11
CA SER A 256 -3.95 5.56 8.31
C SER A 256 -4.20 4.21 9.01
N LEU A 257 -3.26 3.28 8.92
CA LEU A 257 -3.38 1.97 9.58
C LEU A 257 -3.60 2.11 11.09
N ASN A 258 -2.88 3.04 11.75
CA ASN A 258 -3.05 3.33 13.16
C ASN A 258 -4.43 3.94 13.48
N GLY A 259 -4.93 4.82 12.59
CA GLY A 259 -6.28 5.38 12.71
C GLY A 259 -7.36 4.31 12.57
N LEU A 260 -7.21 3.41 11.60
CA LEU A 260 -8.13 2.29 11.40
C LEU A 260 -8.12 1.33 12.60
N MET A 261 -6.93 1.03 13.16
CA MET A 261 -6.80 0.24 14.37
C MET A 261 -7.52 0.88 15.56
N SER A 262 -7.30 2.16 15.81
CA SER A 262 -7.93 2.88 16.93
C SER A 262 -9.46 2.94 16.77
N LEU A 263 -9.96 3.21 15.55
CA LEU A 263 -11.39 3.22 15.24
C LEU A 263 -12.01 1.82 15.47
N SER A 264 -11.35 0.79 14.99
CA SER A 264 -11.80 -0.61 15.11
C SER A 264 -11.89 -1.05 16.57
N LEU A 265 -10.89 -0.68 17.39
CA LEU A 265 -10.89 -0.98 18.82
C LEU A 265 -12.01 -0.23 19.55
N ILE A 266 -12.28 1.03 19.19
CA ILE A 266 -13.40 1.78 19.76
C ILE A 266 -14.72 1.12 19.41
N VAL A 267 -14.95 0.78 18.14
CA VAL A 267 -16.17 0.10 17.70
C VAL A 267 -16.30 -1.25 18.38
N ALA A 268 -15.25 -2.06 18.43
CA ALA A 268 -15.27 -3.37 19.05
C ALA A 268 -15.60 -3.30 20.55
N GLU A 269 -15.01 -2.36 21.30
CA GLU A 269 -15.28 -2.15 22.73
C GLU A 269 -16.72 -1.69 22.96
N LEU A 270 -17.23 -0.77 22.13
CA LEU A 270 -18.62 -0.29 22.25
C LEU A 270 -19.62 -1.38 21.93
N VAL A 271 -19.42 -2.14 20.85
CA VAL A 271 -20.27 -3.27 20.45
C VAL A 271 -20.25 -4.36 21.53
N THR A 272 -19.07 -4.72 22.04
CA THR A 272 -18.94 -5.72 23.10
C THR A 272 -19.65 -5.26 24.38
N ASN A 273 -19.58 -3.97 24.73
CA ASN A 273 -20.31 -3.42 25.86
C ASN A 273 -21.83 -3.51 25.66
N SER A 274 -22.34 -3.21 24.47
CA SER A 274 -23.77 -3.39 24.14
C SER A 274 -24.20 -4.85 24.27
N LEU A 275 -23.42 -5.79 23.72
CA LEU A 275 -23.70 -7.22 23.82
C LEU A 275 -23.75 -7.71 25.27
N LYS A 276 -22.87 -7.19 26.14
CA LYS A 276 -22.80 -7.60 27.55
C LYS A 276 -23.86 -6.96 28.44
N HIS A 277 -24.26 -5.73 28.15
CA HIS A 277 -25.05 -4.95 29.09
C HIS A 277 -26.45 -4.58 28.59
N ALA A 278 -26.60 -4.49 27.23
CA ALA A 278 -27.88 -4.07 26.67
C ALA A 278 -28.87 -5.24 26.46
N PHE A 279 -28.37 -6.47 26.28
CA PHE A 279 -29.19 -7.61 25.83
C PHE A 279 -29.16 -8.81 26.76
N GLN A 280 -28.68 -8.68 28.01
CA GLN A 280 -28.58 -9.79 28.98
C GLN A 280 -29.95 -10.50 29.27
N ASP A 281 -31.02 -9.71 29.25
CA ASP A 281 -32.39 -10.21 29.60
C ASP A 281 -33.35 -10.11 28.39
N ARG A 282 -32.82 -10.01 27.15
CA ARG A 282 -33.63 -9.88 25.93
C ARG A 282 -33.22 -10.91 24.90
N ALA A 283 -34.22 -11.41 24.17
CA ALA A 283 -33.99 -12.39 23.10
C ALA A 283 -33.62 -11.74 21.78
N ASP A 284 -33.87 -10.42 21.63
CA ASP A 284 -33.61 -9.63 20.42
C ASP A 284 -33.01 -8.28 20.78
N GLY A 285 -32.32 -7.68 19.82
CA GLY A 285 -31.70 -6.36 19.99
C GLY A 285 -31.24 -5.77 18.67
N SER A 286 -30.91 -4.49 18.69
CA SER A 286 -30.30 -3.82 17.53
C SER A 286 -29.10 -2.99 17.91
N ILE A 287 -28.04 -3.10 17.11
CA ILE A 287 -26.83 -2.28 17.19
C ILE A 287 -26.65 -1.56 15.87
N SER A 288 -26.43 -0.26 15.92
CA SER A 288 -26.12 0.58 14.76
C SER A 288 -24.74 1.21 14.89
N VAL A 289 -23.96 1.13 13.82
CA VAL A 289 -22.64 1.77 13.67
C VAL A 289 -22.72 2.68 12.48
N THR A 290 -22.66 3.98 12.69
CA THR A 290 -22.81 4.97 11.60
C THR A 290 -21.61 5.90 11.57
N ILE A 291 -21.00 6.07 10.39
CA ILE A 291 -19.95 7.07 10.16
C ILE A 291 -20.46 8.08 9.14
N THR A 292 -20.54 9.33 9.57
CA THR A 292 -20.95 10.46 8.75
C THR A 292 -19.86 11.51 8.66
N GLY A 293 -19.93 12.41 7.68
CA GLY A 293 -18.99 13.51 7.58
C GLY A 293 -18.44 13.68 6.17
N ARG A 294 -17.53 14.65 6.02
CA ARG A 294 -16.86 14.98 4.75
C ARG A 294 -15.60 15.81 5.00
N SER A 295 -14.71 15.87 4.02
CA SER A 295 -13.56 16.79 3.99
C SER A 295 -12.66 16.70 5.22
N GLY A 296 -12.33 15.46 5.65
CA GLY A 296 -11.42 15.22 6.77
C GLY A 296 -12.05 15.38 8.17
N ARG A 297 -13.36 15.65 8.27
CA ARG A 297 -14.10 15.70 9.55
C ARG A 297 -15.21 14.69 9.54
N TYR A 298 -15.16 13.75 10.47
CA TYR A 298 -16.08 12.64 10.55
C TYR A 298 -16.63 12.45 11.95
N ALA A 299 -17.80 11.85 12.04
CA ALA A 299 -18.44 11.45 13.29
C ALA A 299 -18.80 9.97 13.21
N LEU A 300 -18.26 9.17 14.13
CA LEU A 300 -18.72 7.81 14.42
C LEU A 300 -19.83 7.91 15.47
N CYS A 301 -20.92 7.20 15.26
CA CYS A 301 -21.97 6.95 16.23
C CYS A 301 -22.19 5.45 16.37
N VAL A 302 -22.08 4.93 17.59
CA VAL A 302 -22.45 3.55 17.92
C VAL A 302 -23.61 3.65 18.89
N ALA A 303 -24.73 3.00 18.57
CA ALA A 303 -25.92 3.02 19.39
C ALA A 303 -26.56 1.63 19.46
N ASP A 304 -27.16 1.32 20.60
CA ASP A 304 -28.03 0.13 20.81
C ASP A 304 -29.44 0.55 21.27
N ASP A 305 -30.35 -0.38 21.28
CA ASP A 305 -31.73 -0.22 21.74
C ASP A 305 -31.97 -0.82 23.14
N GLY A 306 -30.90 -0.96 23.93
CA GLY A 306 -30.94 -1.50 25.30
C GLY A 306 -31.55 -0.51 26.33
N PRO A 307 -31.40 -0.81 27.65
CA PRO A 307 -31.95 0.02 28.72
C PRO A 307 -31.29 1.40 28.88
N GLY A 308 -30.22 1.69 28.09
CA GLY A 308 -29.47 2.91 28.16
C GLY A 308 -28.34 2.89 29.20
N LEU A 309 -27.61 4.01 29.26
CA LEU A 309 -26.46 4.14 30.16
C LEU A 309 -26.89 4.73 31.50
N PRO A 310 -26.40 4.21 32.64
CA PRO A 310 -26.61 4.84 33.94
C PRO A 310 -26.08 6.29 33.94
N VAL A 311 -26.76 7.18 34.67
CA VAL A 311 -26.39 8.61 34.74
C VAL A 311 -24.93 8.80 35.13
N ASP A 312 -24.40 7.96 36.00
CA ASP A 312 -23.00 7.96 36.43
C ASP A 312 -22.02 7.52 35.35
N TYR A 313 -22.48 6.84 34.30
CA TYR A 313 -21.65 6.44 33.19
C TYR A 313 -21.42 7.60 32.20
N ILE A 314 -22.38 8.49 32.10
CA ILE A 314 -22.36 9.67 31.23
C ILE A 314 -21.40 10.74 31.79
N ARG A 315 -21.24 10.80 33.12
CA ARG A 315 -20.29 11.72 33.74
C ARG A 315 -18.86 11.19 33.64
N PRO A 316 -17.87 12.04 33.33
CA PRO A 316 -16.47 11.61 33.27
C PRO A 316 -16.01 11.19 34.68
N ASN A 317 -15.97 9.90 34.94
CA ASN A 317 -15.49 9.35 36.21
C ASN A 317 -14.07 8.79 36.01
N LYS A 318 -13.09 9.28 36.75
CA LYS A 318 -11.66 8.94 36.64
C LYS A 318 -11.31 7.48 37.01
N GLY A 319 -12.29 6.66 37.41
CA GLY A 319 -12.04 5.32 37.96
C GLY A 319 -12.33 4.16 37.04
N ARG A 320 -12.96 4.35 35.89
CA ARG A 320 -13.35 3.22 34.99
C ARG A 320 -12.31 3.01 33.91
N LEU A 321 -11.57 1.90 33.98
CA LEU A 321 -10.49 1.56 33.06
C LEU A 321 -10.95 1.58 31.59
N GLY A 322 -12.17 1.07 31.27
CA GLY A 322 -12.73 1.06 29.92
C GLY A 322 -12.91 2.44 29.31
N GLN A 323 -13.48 3.36 30.08
CA GLN A 323 -13.67 4.73 29.61
C GLN A 323 -12.34 5.45 29.35
N SER A 324 -11.31 5.22 30.19
CA SER A 324 -9.99 5.82 30.01
C SER A 324 -9.29 5.34 28.74
N ILE A 325 -9.43 4.06 28.40
CA ILE A 325 -8.89 3.47 27.18
C ILE A 325 -9.62 4.03 25.95
N LEU A 326 -10.95 4.01 25.95
CA LEU A 326 -11.75 4.59 24.85
C LEU A 326 -11.40 6.07 24.59
N GLN A 327 -11.22 6.87 25.67
CA GLN A 327 -10.79 8.26 25.55
C GLN A 327 -9.35 8.39 25.00
N SER A 328 -8.46 7.46 25.36
CA SER A 328 -7.10 7.43 24.82
C SER A 328 -7.09 7.13 23.32
N LEU A 329 -7.85 6.13 22.88
CA LEU A 329 -8.01 5.77 21.47
C LEU A 329 -8.66 6.92 20.68
N ALA A 330 -9.67 7.57 21.25
CA ALA A 330 -10.31 8.74 20.66
C ALA A 330 -9.33 9.89 20.44
N ARG A 331 -8.42 10.15 21.40
CA ARG A 331 -7.36 11.16 21.27
C ARG A 331 -6.36 10.81 20.16
N GLN A 332 -6.04 9.53 19.94
CA GLN A 332 -5.19 9.10 18.83
C GLN A 332 -5.82 9.42 17.45
N LEU A 333 -7.15 9.45 17.38
CA LEU A 333 -7.91 9.89 16.21
C LEU A 333 -8.10 11.43 16.15
N GLY A 334 -7.45 12.18 17.03
CA GLY A 334 -7.63 13.62 17.12
C GLY A 334 -9.04 14.03 17.56
N GLY A 335 -9.76 13.13 18.25
CA GLY A 335 -11.15 13.27 18.60
C GLY A 335 -11.44 13.18 20.10
N LYS A 336 -12.73 13.31 20.43
CA LYS A 336 -13.28 13.13 21.77
C LYS A 336 -14.53 12.26 21.70
N LEU A 337 -14.55 11.20 22.49
CA LEU A 337 -15.71 10.33 22.65
C LEU A 337 -16.65 10.90 23.71
N VAL A 338 -17.92 10.98 23.38
CA VAL A 338 -18.98 11.47 24.26
C VAL A 338 -20.10 10.43 24.30
N PHE A 339 -20.63 10.16 25.47
CA PHE A 339 -21.83 9.35 25.67
C PHE A 339 -23.04 10.27 25.78
N GLU A 340 -24.08 9.99 25.01
CA GLU A 340 -25.31 10.79 24.95
C GLU A 340 -26.40 10.07 25.76
N PRO A 341 -27.21 10.79 26.57
CA PRO A 341 -28.38 10.22 27.23
C PRO A 341 -29.45 9.94 26.20
N GLY A 342 -30.21 8.85 26.39
CA GLY A 342 -31.32 8.49 25.50
C GLY A 342 -31.84 7.11 25.76
N PRO A 343 -32.86 6.69 25.00
CA PRO A 343 -33.27 5.28 24.97
C PRO A 343 -32.13 4.49 24.30
N GLY A 344 -31.61 3.50 25.02
CA GLY A 344 -30.40 2.77 24.62
C GLY A 344 -29.09 3.51 24.92
N ALA A 345 -27.95 2.83 24.77
CA ALA A 345 -26.65 3.46 24.87
C ALA A 345 -26.27 4.10 23.54
N ARG A 346 -25.76 5.33 23.60
CA ARG A 346 -25.26 6.05 22.43
C ARG A 346 -23.90 6.66 22.72
N ALA A 347 -22.91 6.28 21.92
CA ALA A 347 -21.56 6.83 21.97
C ALA A 347 -21.22 7.54 20.64
N LYS A 348 -20.72 8.76 20.73
CA LYS A 348 -20.38 9.60 19.58
C LYS A 348 -18.93 10.07 19.66
N LEU A 349 -18.17 9.84 18.58
CA LEU A 349 -16.80 10.26 18.41
C LEU A 349 -16.69 11.19 17.22
N ASN A 350 -16.32 12.44 17.43
CA ASN A 350 -15.90 13.32 16.35
C ASN A 350 -14.40 13.19 16.15
N PHE A 351 -13.93 12.92 14.93
CA PHE A 351 -12.52 12.69 14.63
C PHE A 351 -12.10 13.32 13.29
N ARG A 352 -10.79 13.36 13.05
CA ARG A 352 -10.19 13.92 11.83
C ARG A 352 -9.25 12.92 11.18
N THR A 353 -9.13 12.99 9.85
CA THR A 353 -8.21 12.16 9.02
C THR A 353 -7.24 13.04 8.26
#